data_23ffd03e1a3ce99d1905afaf979ca6f5
#
_entry.id   23ffd03e1a3ce99d1905afaf979ca6f5
#
_cell.length_a   1.000
_cell.length_b   1.000
_cell.length_c   1.000
_cell.angle_alpha   90.00
_cell.angle_beta   90.00
_cell.angle_gamma   90.00
#
_symmetry.space_group_name_H-M   'P 1'
#
loop_
_entity.id
_entity.type
_entity.pdbx_description
1 polymer ?
#
loop_
_entity_poly.entity_id
_entity_poly.type
_entity_poly.pdbx_seq_one_letter_code
_entity_poly.pdbx_strand_id
1 'polypeptide(L)'
;MWAVLIMVVMVALGGWYGWPAEQRREAVVRQQADDDAGTMAVYREAVMAYFKANNVTDTSVSLAGLKGAGVLPAWSKLATSPTVAWTNYRDGAGQIYIFPAAAGARPIVAELLALSRNSLNVGVYRAADHTLFSPVDGTRIALPTLGDAVIPDGAPVWLAQAPCD
;
A
#
# COMPACT_ATOMS: atom_id res chain seq x y z
N MET A 1 -2.82 -49.79 30.46
CA MET A 1 -1.68 -48.86 30.39
C MET A 1 -1.25 -48.48 28.95
N TRP A 2 -1.31 -49.40 28.00
CA TRP A 2 -0.97 -49.13 26.59
C TRP A 2 -1.86 -48.08 25.90
N ALA A 3 -3.17 -48.08 26.19
CA ALA A 3 -4.12 -47.13 25.60
C ALA A 3 -3.81 -45.68 25.99
N VAL A 4 -3.36 -45.44 27.22
CA VAL A 4 -2.99 -44.10 27.70
C VAL A 4 -1.73 -43.60 26.98
N LEU A 5 -0.76 -44.48 26.73
CA LEU A 5 0.48 -44.16 26.02
C LEU A 5 0.23 -43.79 24.58
N ILE A 6 -0.66 -44.51 23.88
CA ILE A 6 -1.08 -44.19 22.53
C ILE A 6 -1.80 -42.85 22.47
N MET A 7 -2.67 -42.54 23.45
CA MET A 7 -3.38 -41.26 23.51
C MET A 7 -2.43 -40.08 23.72
N VAL A 8 -1.43 -40.22 24.58
CA VAL A 8 -0.41 -39.17 24.79
C VAL A 8 0.42 -38.93 23.55
N VAL A 9 0.82 -39.99 22.84
CA VAL A 9 1.58 -39.86 21.59
C VAL A 9 0.73 -39.20 20.49
N MET A 10 -0.56 -39.53 20.37
CA MET A 10 -1.47 -38.92 19.40
C MET A 10 -1.68 -37.43 19.68
N VAL A 11 -1.83 -37.02 20.95
CA VAL A 11 -1.97 -35.61 21.35
C VAL A 11 -0.66 -34.85 21.10
N ALA A 12 0.48 -35.45 21.40
CA ALA A 12 1.79 -34.84 21.15
C ALA A 12 2.05 -34.64 19.65
N LEU A 13 1.71 -35.62 18.82
CA LEU A 13 1.81 -35.52 17.36
C LEU A 13 0.82 -34.51 16.79
N GLY A 14 -0.42 -34.47 17.26
CA GLY A 14 -1.45 -33.53 16.83
C GLY A 14 -1.07 -32.07 17.14
N GLY A 15 -0.50 -31.82 18.32
CA GLY A 15 0.01 -30.49 18.70
C GLY A 15 1.20 -30.04 17.87
N TRP A 16 2.08 -30.98 17.48
CA TRP A 16 3.25 -30.69 16.65
C TRP A 16 2.89 -30.32 15.19
N TYR A 17 1.83 -30.91 14.63
CA TYR A 17 1.38 -30.65 13.27
C TYR A 17 0.51 -29.39 13.13
N GLY A 18 -0.19 -28.95 14.17
CA GLY A 18 -1.07 -27.78 14.14
C GLY A 18 -0.31 -26.43 14.18
N TRP A 19 0.74 -26.36 14.97
CA TRP A 19 1.53 -25.14 15.19
C TRP A 19 2.18 -24.56 13.90
N PRO A 20 2.80 -25.35 13.00
CA PRO A 20 3.44 -24.79 11.81
C PRO A 20 2.47 -24.25 10.75
N ALA A 21 1.18 -24.58 10.81
CA ALA A 21 0.21 -24.11 9.82
C ALA A 21 -0.18 -22.64 10.01
N GLU A 22 -0.32 -22.17 11.26
CA GLU A 22 -0.60 -20.77 11.57
C GLU A 22 0.59 -19.85 11.24
N GLN A 23 1.80 -20.27 11.64
CA GLN A 23 3.02 -19.53 11.33
C GLN A 23 3.24 -19.37 9.82
N ARG A 24 2.93 -20.40 9.02
CA ARG A 24 3.00 -20.31 7.56
C ARG A 24 1.98 -19.34 6.98
N ARG A 25 0.76 -19.30 7.52
CA ARG A 25 -0.27 -18.34 7.09
C ARG A 25 0.14 -16.91 7.38
N GLU A 26 0.65 -16.64 8.58
CA GLU A 26 1.16 -15.31 8.94
C GLU A 26 2.34 -14.89 8.07
N ALA A 27 3.27 -15.80 7.78
CA ALA A 27 4.41 -15.52 6.91
C ALA A 27 3.95 -15.17 5.49
N VAL A 28 2.98 -15.91 4.93
CA VAL A 28 2.41 -15.63 3.61
C VAL A 28 1.70 -14.28 3.58
N VAL A 29 0.92 -13.96 4.62
CA VAL A 29 0.21 -12.67 4.71
C VAL A 29 1.21 -11.51 4.78
N ARG A 30 2.27 -11.62 5.58
CA ARG A 30 3.34 -10.60 5.65
C ARG A 30 4.06 -10.44 4.32
N GLN A 31 4.45 -11.54 3.69
CA GLN A 31 5.11 -11.48 2.38
C GLN A 31 4.22 -10.80 1.32
N GLN A 32 2.91 -11.05 1.36
CA GLN A 32 1.98 -10.37 0.45
C GLN A 32 1.86 -8.88 0.77
N ALA A 33 1.88 -8.49 2.05
CA ALA A 33 1.85 -7.08 2.45
C ALA A 33 3.14 -6.36 2.03
N ASP A 34 4.30 -6.99 2.18
CA ASP A 34 5.59 -6.47 1.69
C ASP A 34 5.59 -6.30 0.16
N ASP A 35 5.06 -7.28 -0.58
CA ASP A 35 4.93 -7.22 -2.04
C ASP A 35 3.98 -6.08 -2.48
N ASP A 36 2.85 -5.90 -1.79
CA ASP A 36 1.89 -4.84 -2.07
C ASP A 36 2.51 -3.46 -1.78
N ALA A 37 3.19 -3.31 -0.64
CA ALA A 37 3.90 -2.08 -0.28
C ALA A 37 5.04 -1.76 -1.28
N GLY A 38 5.80 -2.76 -1.68
CA GLY A 38 6.84 -2.63 -2.71
C GLY A 38 6.28 -2.20 -4.07
N THR A 39 5.14 -2.77 -4.49
CA THR A 39 4.44 -2.35 -5.72
C THR A 39 3.91 -0.92 -5.62
N MET A 40 3.39 -0.49 -4.48
CA MET A 40 2.96 0.89 -4.25
C MET A 40 4.13 1.86 -4.33
N ALA A 41 5.30 1.49 -3.78
CA ALA A 41 6.51 2.31 -3.87
C ALA A 41 6.96 2.52 -5.33
N VAL A 42 7.01 1.43 -6.12
CA VAL A 42 7.35 1.53 -7.56
C VAL A 42 6.32 2.37 -8.32
N TYR A 43 5.04 2.20 -8.01
CA TYR A 43 3.97 3.00 -8.61
C TYR A 43 4.13 4.49 -8.27
N ARG A 44 4.43 4.81 -7.02
CA ARG A 44 4.69 6.18 -6.55
C ARG A 44 5.84 6.83 -7.33
N GLU A 45 6.97 6.14 -7.48
CA GLU A 45 8.11 6.66 -8.24
C GLU A 45 7.76 6.92 -9.71
N ALA A 46 7.01 6.03 -10.33
CA ALA A 46 6.54 6.20 -11.70
C ALA A 46 5.59 7.41 -11.85
N VAL A 47 4.67 7.59 -10.90
CA VAL A 47 3.74 8.74 -10.87
C VAL A 47 4.50 10.05 -10.68
N MET A 48 5.48 10.08 -9.77
CA MET A 48 6.33 11.25 -9.56
C MET A 48 7.15 11.61 -10.81
N ALA A 49 7.74 10.59 -11.47
CA ALA A 49 8.49 10.79 -12.70
C ALA A 49 7.59 11.32 -13.83
N TYR A 50 6.36 10.80 -13.93
CA TYR A 50 5.37 11.29 -14.90
C TYR A 50 5.02 12.76 -14.66
N PHE A 51 4.67 13.14 -13.45
CA PHE A 51 4.29 14.52 -13.13
C PHE A 51 5.46 15.50 -13.10
N LYS A 52 6.68 15.01 -12.93
CA LYS A 52 7.88 15.81 -13.14
C LYS A 52 8.06 16.18 -14.61
N ALA A 53 7.81 15.25 -15.52
CA ALA A 53 7.89 15.49 -16.96
C ALA A 53 6.67 16.26 -17.51
N ASN A 54 5.50 16.07 -16.90
CA ASN A 54 4.23 16.65 -17.32
C ASN A 54 3.67 17.47 -16.15
N ASN A 55 3.92 18.76 -16.14
CA ASN A 55 3.52 19.65 -15.04
C ASN A 55 2.01 19.96 -15.09
N VAL A 56 1.16 18.93 -15.04
CA VAL A 56 -0.30 19.03 -14.98
C VAL A 56 -0.80 18.82 -13.56
N THR A 57 -1.82 19.58 -13.15
CA THR A 57 -2.44 19.54 -11.83
C THR A 57 -3.92 19.17 -11.93
N ASP A 58 -4.56 18.91 -10.79
CA ASP A 58 -5.99 18.55 -10.68
C ASP A 58 -6.36 17.35 -11.56
N THR A 59 -5.49 16.35 -11.57
CA THR A 59 -5.64 15.18 -12.44
C THR A 59 -5.02 13.93 -11.85
N SER A 60 -5.37 12.79 -12.44
CA SER A 60 -4.77 11.48 -12.18
C SER A 60 -4.16 10.92 -13.47
N VAL A 61 -3.13 10.09 -13.34
CA VAL A 61 -2.56 9.34 -14.45
C VAL A 61 -2.91 7.87 -14.35
N SER A 62 -3.41 7.30 -15.45
CA SER A 62 -3.72 5.88 -15.52
C SER A 62 -2.46 5.02 -15.66
N LEU A 63 -2.57 3.71 -15.32
CA LEU A 63 -1.48 2.75 -15.56
C LEU A 63 -1.05 2.73 -17.04
N ALA A 64 -2.00 2.85 -17.96
CA ALA A 64 -1.71 2.91 -19.40
C ALA A 64 -0.90 4.17 -19.75
N GLY A 65 -1.22 5.31 -19.13
CA GLY A 65 -0.45 6.55 -19.29
C GLY A 65 0.98 6.42 -18.78
N LEU A 66 1.18 5.80 -17.61
CA LEU A 66 2.52 5.53 -17.06
C LEU A 66 3.33 4.59 -17.96
N LYS A 67 2.69 3.55 -18.53
CA LYS A 67 3.34 2.64 -19.50
C LYS A 67 3.72 3.37 -20.78
N GLY A 68 2.81 4.17 -21.32
CA GLY A 68 3.04 4.95 -22.54
C GLY A 68 4.16 5.98 -22.39
N ALA A 69 4.31 6.56 -21.19
CA ALA A 69 5.40 7.47 -20.87
C ALA A 69 6.74 6.77 -20.59
N GLY A 70 6.77 5.44 -20.52
CA GLY A 70 8.00 4.66 -20.27
C GLY A 70 8.60 4.86 -18.86
N VAL A 71 7.82 5.38 -17.90
CA VAL A 71 8.31 5.66 -16.53
C VAL A 71 8.27 4.46 -15.61
N LEU A 72 7.66 3.34 -16.04
CA LEU A 72 7.64 2.09 -15.27
C LEU A 72 8.87 1.26 -15.58
N PRO A 73 9.62 0.79 -14.55
CA PRO A 73 10.74 -0.12 -14.76
C PRO A 73 10.29 -1.44 -15.41
N ALA A 74 11.02 -1.92 -16.40
CA ALA A 74 10.68 -3.14 -17.15
C ALA A 74 10.63 -4.40 -16.27
N TRP A 75 11.39 -4.43 -15.17
CA TRP A 75 11.39 -5.52 -14.19
C TRP A 75 10.18 -5.49 -13.25
N SER A 76 9.41 -4.39 -13.21
CA SER A 76 8.27 -4.24 -12.33
C SER A 76 7.09 -5.11 -12.77
N LYS A 77 6.43 -5.74 -11.81
CA LYS A 77 5.14 -6.43 -12.03
C LYS A 77 4.10 -5.50 -12.68
N LEU A 78 4.17 -4.18 -12.43
CA LEU A 78 3.26 -3.18 -12.99
C LEU A 78 3.45 -3.00 -14.51
N ALA A 79 4.64 -3.23 -15.04
CA ALA A 79 4.89 -3.12 -16.47
C ALA A 79 4.09 -4.15 -17.30
N THR A 80 3.90 -5.36 -16.76
CA THR A 80 3.21 -6.46 -17.41
C THR A 80 1.75 -6.63 -16.95
N SER A 81 1.38 -6.08 -15.78
CA SER A 81 0.02 -6.21 -15.24
C SER A 81 -1.00 -5.47 -16.11
N PRO A 82 -2.19 -6.05 -16.37
CA PRO A 82 -3.28 -5.35 -17.03
C PRO A 82 -3.99 -4.34 -16.10
N THR A 83 -3.92 -4.56 -14.81
CA THR A 83 -4.57 -3.75 -13.77
C THR A 83 -3.59 -3.35 -12.69
N VAL A 84 -3.91 -2.29 -11.97
CA VAL A 84 -3.16 -1.83 -10.81
C VAL A 84 -4.09 -1.73 -9.61
N ALA A 85 -3.58 -2.11 -8.43
CA ALA A 85 -4.30 -1.98 -7.17
C ALA A 85 -4.29 -0.53 -6.63
N TRP A 86 -3.48 0.34 -7.22
CA TRP A 86 -3.23 1.70 -6.77
C TRP A 86 -3.77 2.73 -7.76
N THR A 87 -4.19 3.85 -7.22
CA THR A 87 -4.54 5.04 -8.00
C THR A 87 -3.81 6.25 -7.45
N ASN A 88 -3.86 7.35 -8.17
CA ASN A 88 -3.19 8.58 -7.79
C ASN A 88 -4.09 9.78 -8.10
N TYR A 89 -3.80 10.88 -7.46
CA TYR A 89 -4.34 12.19 -7.81
C TYR A 89 -3.27 13.25 -7.49
N ARG A 90 -3.08 14.24 -8.35
CA ARG A 90 -2.26 15.42 -8.10
C ARG A 90 -3.18 16.62 -7.99
N ASP A 91 -3.12 17.33 -6.88
CA ASP A 91 -3.91 18.54 -6.66
C ASP A 91 -3.30 19.80 -7.31
N GLY A 92 -4.03 20.92 -7.23
CA GLY A 92 -3.59 22.21 -7.74
C GLY A 92 -2.35 22.80 -7.04
N ALA A 93 -2.04 22.32 -5.82
CA ALA A 93 -0.83 22.69 -5.08
C ALA A 93 0.37 21.83 -5.47
N GLY A 94 0.20 20.81 -6.32
CA GLY A 94 1.26 19.91 -6.75
C GLY A 94 1.51 18.73 -5.82
N GLN A 95 0.70 18.58 -4.76
CA GLN A 95 0.75 17.43 -3.88
C GLN A 95 0.17 16.20 -4.59
N ILE A 96 0.85 15.08 -4.49
CA ILE A 96 0.43 13.81 -5.09
C ILE A 96 -0.05 12.88 -3.98
N TYR A 97 -1.23 12.30 -4.19
CA TYR A 97 -1.87 11.33 -3.30
C TYR A 97 -1.88 9.98 -3.99
N ILE A 98 -1.37 8.94 -3.31
CA ILE A 98 -1.36 7.58 -3.81
C ILE A 98 -2.11 6.71 -2.81
N PHE A 99 -3.11 5.99 -3.30
CA PHE A 99 -4.02 5.22 -2.48
C PHE A 99 -4.58 4.01 -3.26
N PRO A 100 -5.23 3.04 -2.59
CA PRO A 100 -5.85 1.91 -3.26
C PRO A 100 -6.99 2.32 -4.19
N ALA A 101 -7.06 1.69 -5.36
CA ALA A 101 -8.14 1.90 -6.33
C ALA A 101 -9.50 1.35 -5.87
N ALA A 102 -9.50 0.41 -4.90
CA ALA A 102 -10.72 -0.21 -4.37
C ALA A 102 -10.71 -0.21 -2.84
N ALA A 103 -11.91 -0.20 -2.26
CA ALA A 103 -12.11 -0.38 -0.82
C ALA A 103 -11.71 -1.80 -0.38
N GLY A 104 -11.32 -1.95 0.89
CA GLY A 104 -10.93 -3.25 1.45
C GLY A 104 -9.51 -3.68 1.11
N ALA A 105 -8.65 -2.75 0.69
CA ALA A 105 -7.23 -3.00 0.55
C ALA A 105 -6.64 -3.51 1.87
N ARG A 106 -5.63 -4.39 1.77
CA ARG A 106 -4.93 -4.91 2.94
C ARG A 106 -4.30 -3.79 3.75
N PRO A 107 -4.23 -3.94 5.08
CA PRO A 107 -3.50 -3.00 5.93
C PRO A 107 -2.00 -3.18 5.70
N ILE A 108 -1.41 -2.34 4.84
CA ILE A 108 0.03 -2.34 4.50
C ILE A 108 0.76 -1.12 5.06
N VAL A 109 0.12 -0.40 5.99
CA VAL A 109 0.67 0.86 6.52
C VAL A 109 1.99 0.65 7.25
N ALA A 110 2.14 -0.47 7.97
CA ALA A 110 3.38 -0.79 8.68
C ALA A 110 4.56 -0.99 7.70
N GLU A 111 4.32 -1.70 6.61
CA GLU A 111 5.29 -1.95 5.55
C GLU A 111 5.65 -0.66 4.80
N LEU A 112 4.65 0.18 4.53
CA LEU A 112 4.88 1.49 3.92
C LEU A 112 5.68 2.42 4.83
N LEU A 113 5.42 2.40 6.14
CA LEU A 113 6.22 3.16 7.11
C LEU A 113 7.67 2.68 7.14
N ALA A 114 7.90 1.37 7.09
CA ALA A 114 9.24 0.82 7.01
C ALA A 114 9.97 1.27 5.72
N LEU A 115 9.30 1.21 4.56
CA LEU A 115 9.84 1.67 3.28
C LEU A 115 10.10 3.19 3.24
N SER A 116 9.21 3.98 3.85
CA SER A 116 9.32 5.44 3.90
C SER A 116 10.22 5.95 5.04
N ARG A 117 10.87 5.06 5.81
CA ARG A 117 11.67 5.39 7.00
C ARG A 117 10.86 6.18 8.03
N ASN A 118 9.65 5.72 8.34
CA ASN A 118 8.71 6.36 9.26
C ASN A 118 8.35 7.80 8.88
N SER A 119 8.19 8.06 7.60
CA SER A 119 7.79 9.37 7.11
C SER A 119 6.35 9.70 7.49
N LEU A 120 6.09 10.94 7.92
CA LEU A 120 4.75 11.48 8.17
C LEU A 120 3.87 11.53 6.90
N ASN A 121 4.48 11.37 5.73
CA ASN A 121 3.77 11.35 4.44
C ASN A 121 3.03 10.02 4.18
N VAL A 122 3.12 9.05 5.10
CA VAL A 122 2.40 7.77 5.04
C VAL A 122 1.44 7.69 6.22
N GLY A 123 0.21 7.32 5.95
CA GLY A 123 -0.79 7.18 7.01
C GLY A 123 -2.05 6.46 6.54
N VAL A 124 -3.05 6.51 7.41
CA VAL A 124 -4.38 5.95 7.18
C VAL A 124 -5.36 7.07 6.96
N TYR A 125 -6.11 7.03 5.88
CA TYR A 125 -7.17 7.99 5.61
C TYR A 125 -8.37 7.77 6.53
N ARG A 126 -8.91 8.86 7.07
CA ARG A 126 -10.13 8.89 7.86
C ARG A 126 -11.16 9.75 7.15
N ALA A 127 -12.21 9.12 6.65
CA ALA A 127 -13.27 9.80 5.90
C ALA A 127 -14.11 10.74 6.79
N ALA A 128 -14.24 10.42 8.08
CA ALA A 128 -15.07 11.18 9.02
C ALA A 128 -14.62 12.65 9.19
N ASP A 129 -13.31 12.90 9.14
CA ASP A 129 -12.70 14.21 9.34
C ASP A 129 -11.81 14.65 8.16
N HIS A 130 -11.82 13.90 7.06
CA HIS A 130 -10.97 14.11 5.87
C HIS A 130 -9.49 14.29 6.22
N THR A 131 -8.98 13.44 7.11
CA THR A 131 -7.58 13.53 7.55
C THR A 131 -6.78 12.28 7.21
N LEU A 132 -5.49 12.48 7.00
CA LEU A 132 -4.48 11.43 7.02
C LEU A 132 -3.96 11.30 8.46
N PHE A 133 -4.19 10.16 9.08
CA PHE A 133 -3.67 9.84 10.40
C PHE A 133 -2.32 9.14 10.26
N SER A 134 -1.27 9.74 10.81
CA SER A 134 0.05 9.12 10.91
C SER A 134 0.12 8.25 12.18
N PRO A 135 0.37 6.94 12.07
CA PRO A 135 0.52 6.08 13.24
C PRO A 135 1.88 6.23 13.93
N VAL A 136 2.82 6.99 13.35
CA VAL A 136 4.16 7.21 13.92
C VAL A 136 4.10 8.08 15.18
N ASP A 137 3.36 9.18 15.09
CA ASP A 137 3.30 10.21 16.13
C ASP A 137 1.87 10.65 16.48
N GLY A 138 0.86 10.05 15.84
CA GLY A 138 -0.54 10.40 16.02
C GLY A 138 -0.97 11.69 15.33
N THR A 139 -0.11 12.31 14.51
CA THR A 139 -0.42 13.54 13.76
C THR A 139 -1.56 13.28 12.78
N ARG A 140 -2.39 14.32 12.59
CA ARG A 140 -3.47 14.35 11.59
C ARG A 140 -3.19 15.47 10.61
N ILE A 141 -3.11 15.12 9.33
CA ILE A 141 -2.91 16.07 8.24
C ILE A 141 -4.26 16.18 7.52
N ALA A 142 -4.83 17.39 7.48
CA ALA A 142 -6.05 17.62 6.72
C ALA A 142 -5.77 17.42 5.22
N LEU A 143 -6.62 16.63 4.55
CA LEU A 143 -6.54 16.42 3.12
C LEU A 143 -7.60 17.29 2.41
N PRO A 144 -7.25 17.93 1.30
CA PRO A 144 -8.21 18.66 0.49
C PRO A 144 -9.19 17.70 -0.19
N THR A 145 -10.27 18.21 -0.70
CA THR A 145 -11.15 17.45 -1.60
C THR A 145 -10.41 17.17 -2.91
N LEU A 146 -10.31 15.90 -3.28
CA LEU A 146 -9.50 15.45 -4.43
C LEU A 146 -10.33 15.38 -5.73
N GLY A 147 -11.06 16.44 -6.08
CA GLY A 147 -11.92 16.44 -7.25
C GLY A 147 -12.89 15.25 -7.25
N ASP A 148 -12.87 14.43 -8.30
CA ASP A 148 -13.70 13.20 -8.41
C ASP A 148 -13.04 11.97 -7.78
N ALA A 149 -11.81 12.08 -7.26
CA ALA A 149 -11.10 10.96 -6.64
C ALA A 149 -11.60 10.72 -5.21
N VAL A 150 -12.05 9.51 -4.93
CA VAL A 150 -12.56 9.09 -3.63
C VAL A 150 -11.56 8.16 -2.97
N ILE A 151 -11.02 8.58 -1.81
CA ILE A 151 -10.18 7.72 -0.99
C ILE A 151 -11.09 6.87 -0.08
N PRO A 152 -10.99 5.54 -0.11
CA PRO A 152 -11.74 4.69 0.81
C PRO A 152 -11.35 4.95 2.27
N ASP A 153 -12.32 4.89 3.18
CA ASP A 153 -12.04 4.99 4.62
C ASP A 153 -11.13 3.85 5.09
N GLY A 154 -10.18 4.18 5.96
CA GLY A 154 -9.18 3.22 6.44
C GLY A 154 -8.09 2.87 5.42
N ALA A 155 -8.12 3.45 4.22
CA ALA A 155 -7.13 3.17 3.19
C ALA A 155 -5.74 3.69 3.55
N PRO A 156 -4.66 2.93 3.23
CA PRO A 156 -3.31 3.47 3.28
C PRO A 156 -3.14 4.55 2.22
N VAL A 157 -2.58 5.69 2.61
CA VAL A 157 -2.27 6.79 1.68
C VAL A 157 -0.81 7.17 1.82
N TRP A 158 -0.16 7.35 0.67
CA TRP A 158 1.20 7.85 0.60
C TRP A 158 1.21 9.19 -0.13
N LEU A 159 1.59 10.24 0.60
CA LEU A 159 1.78 11.57 0.04
C LEU A 159 3.15 11.66 -0.66
N ALA A 160 3.17 12.30 -1.80
CA ALA A 160 4.40 12.62 -2.53
C ALA A 160 4.30 14.05 -3.09
N GLN A 161 5.43 14.68 -3.32
CA GLN A 161 5.50 15.97 -3.94
C GLN A 161 6.44 15.86 -5.15
N ALA A 162 5.95 16.23 -6.32
CA ALA A 162 6.86 16.39 -7.44
C ALA A 162 7.76 17.60 -7.15
N PRO A 163 9.08 17.47 -7.30
CA PRO A 163 9.95 18.63 -7.17
C PRO A 163 9.52 19.69 -8.20
N CYS A 164 9.26 20.91 -7.73
CA CYS A 164 9.12 22.06 -8.60
C CYS A 164 10.53 22.44 -9.07
N ASP A 165 10.77 22.36 -10.37
CA ASP A 165 11.97 22.93 -10.99
C ASP A 165 11.81 24.43 -11.18
#